data_b07be175495ae61fab0fa9dab1c93623
#
_entry.id   b07be175495ae61fab0fa9dab1c93623
#
_cell.length_a   1.000
_cell.length_b   1.000
_cell.length_c   1.000
_cell.angle_alpha   90.00
_cell.angle_beta   90.00
_cell.angle_gamma   90.00
#
_symmetry.space_group_name_H-M   'P 1'
#
loop_
_entity.id
_entity.type
_entity.pdbx_description
1 polymer ?
#
loop_
_entity_poly.entity_id
_entity_poly.type
_entity_poly.pdbx_seq_one_letter_code
_entity_poly.pdbx_strand_id
1 'polypeptide(L)'
;MIGMKHVFTLAAVFAASWCAAEIALVPAPRQMVAGEGEFVRKGTSVDRAIYDFSADAAVPAEGYRLKVASSGISVAAADERGRFYAEQTLRQLAEERKGVLAFPCVEIVDSPAYRWRGALIDEGRHFFGKETVKNVIDLMAYHKMNVLHWHLTEDQGWRIDVPGMPELVQYGSWRKSSPKHGAKLRHLGKFRYDIEGNGQKYGPFYYTEADLREVVEYAAKRHITVVPEIDIPGHMRSAIAAYPHLTCFPENITERSAHTMWGISTDVLCIGNDETVKFLEKVFDFVCDVFPSEVIHIGGDECPRANWEKCPRCKARMEKEGFTKAGQLQGWITRRIAAHLAKRGRRIMGWDEILADDAPKNAIGQSWRTQGGNGAGTTLVSGAEAARLGYDMVMNPHTETYYDYRQGLEGDPFQYPGGMIPLDRAYAFDPCAGVVPEARRHVLGSQAQMWSEYIWNEYDLAWKMWPRACAMSEVLWTAPEKKDFSDFLRRMRKHRRRLIKMGVNCAPLP
;
A
#
# COMPACT_ATOMS: atom_id res chain seq x y z
N MET A 1 4.87 -80.67 -22.43
CA MET A 1 4.13 -80.04 -21.32
C MET A 1 4.97 -78.89 -20.81
N ILE A 2 4.67 -77.65 -21.28
CA ILE A 2 5.40 -76.45 -20.92
C ILE A 2 4.48 -75.60 -20.05
N GLY A 3 4.83 -75.43 -18.81
CA GLY A 3 4.05 -74.62 -17.83
C GLY A 3 4.27 -73.15 -18.04
N MET A 4 3.19 -72.42 -18.29
CA MET A 4 3.14 -70.96 -18.33
C MET A 4 3.12 -70.38 -16.93
N LYS A 5 4.22 -69.76 -16.51
CA LYS A 5 4.28 -68.96 -15.27
C LYS A 5 3.68 -67.59 -15.53
N HIS A 6 2.53 -67.29 -14.91
CA HIS A 6 1.97 -65.96 -14.87
C HIS A 6 2.80 -65.11 -13.90
N VAL A 7 3.48 -64.08 -14.42
CA VAL A 7 4.11 -63.01 -13.62
C VAL A 7 3.05 -61.94 -13.37
N PHE A 8 2.51 -61.89 -12.18
CA PHE A 8 1.75 -60.75 -11.70
C PHE A 8 2.68 -59.60 -11.32
N THR A 9 2.75 -58.60 -12.15
CA THR A 9 3.45 -57.35 -11.82
C THR A 9 2.53 -56.53 -10.90
N LEU A 10 2.77 -56.54 -9.60
CA LEU A 10 2.14 -55.56 -8.67
C LEU A 10 2.71 -54.18 -9.00
N ALA A 11 1.92 -53.34 -9.63
CA ALA A 11 2.17 -51.91 -9.70
C ALA A 11 1.85 -51.31 -8.31
N ALA A 12 2.87 -51.11 -7.51
CA ALA A 12 2.76 -50.35 -6.27
C ALA A 12 2.48 -48.88 -6.62
N VAL A 13 1.22 -48.46 -6.53
CA VAL A 13 0.84 -47.05 -6.54
C VAL A 13 1.29 -46.48 -5.20
N PHE A 14 2.44 -45.80 -5.19
CA PHE A 14 2.83 -44.96 -4.09
C PHE A 14 1.84 -43.75 -4.04
N ALA A 15 0.80 -43.85 -3.21
CA ALA A 15 0.05 -42.72 -2.81
C ALA A 15 0.94 -41.80 -1.97
N ALA A 16 1.43 -40.72 -2.54
CA ALA A 16 2.14 -39.71 -1.77
C ALA A 16 1.14 -39.07 -0.79
N SER A 17 1.23 -39.43 0.49
CA SER A 17 0.44 -38.72 1.51
C SER A 17 1.09 -37.36 1.76
N TRP A 18 0.36 -36.30 1.46
CA TRP A 18 0.78 -34.96 1.79
C TRP A 18 0.67 -34.76 3.30
N CYS A 19 1.76 -34.35 3.93
CA CYS A 19 1.71 -33.88 5.31
C CYS A 19 1.25 -32.41 5.33
N ALA A 20 0.50 -31.99 6.35
CA ALA A 20 0.14 -30.57 6.53
C ALA A 20 1.35 -29.63 6.47
N ALA A 21 2.52 -30.11 6.87
CA ALA A 21 3.79 -29.40 6.78
C ALA A 21 4.27 -29.14 5.33
N GLU A 22 3.77 -29.84 4.33
CA GLU A 22 4.13 -29.64 2.92
C GLU A 22 3.25 -28.57 2.23
N ILE A 23 2.06 -28.28 2.80
CA ILE A 23 1.17 -27.25 2.30
C ILE A 23 1.66 -25.89 2.77
N ALA A 24 2.19 -25.09 1.84
CA ALA A 24 2.79 -23.80 2.12
C ALA A 24 1.92 -22.67 1.55
N LEU A 25 0.93 -22.23 2.32
CA LEU A 25 0.08 -21.08 2.00
C LEU A 25 0.59 -19.81 2.68
N VAL A 26 0.56 -18.70 1.99
CA VAL A 26 0.90 -17.36 2.49
C VAL A 26 -0.13 -16.37 1.95
N PRO A 27 -0.93 -15.74 2.81
CA PRO A 27 -1.00 -15.90 4.26
C PRO A 27 -1.58 -17.24 4.71
N ALA A 28 -1.25 -17.62 5.95
CA ALA A 28 -1.79 -18.83 6.58
C ALA A 28 -3.30 -18.70 6.83
N PRO A 29 -4.11 -19.71 6.51
CA PRO A 29 -5.54 -19.68 6.78
C PRO A 29 -5.88 -19.84 8.26
N ARG A 30 -7.08 -19.39 8.64
CA ARG A 30 -7.60 -19.55 10.01
C ARG A 30 -7.64 -20.99 10.48
N GLN A 31 -8.10 -21.89 9.61
CA GLN A 31 -8.17 -23.33 9.88
C GLN A 31 -7.78 -24.09 8.62
N MET A 32 -6.95 -25.12 8.80
CA MET A 32 -6.55 -26.02 7.73
C MET A 32 -6.35 -27.41 8.28
N VAL A 33 -7.00 -28.38 7.65
CA VAL A 33 -6.85 -29.81 7.95
C VAL A 33 -6.42 -30.52 6.67
N ALA A 34 -5.21 -31.06 6.64
CA ALA A 34 -4.74 -31.84 5.51
C ALA A 34 -5.45 -33.21 5.47
N GLY A 35 -5.88 -33.61 4.27
CA GLY A 35 -6.41 -34.94 3.98
C GLY A 35 -5.36 -35.82 3.30
N GLU A 36 -5.72 -37.09 3.08
CA GLU A 36 -4.89 -38.02 2.31
C GLU A 36 -5.21 -37.94 0.81
N GLY A 37 -4.16 -38.03 -0.03
CA GLY A 37 -4.29 -38.05 -1.48
C GLY A 37 -4.30 -36.67 -2.12
N GLU A 38 -4.68 -36.64 -3.39
CA GLU A 38 -4.70 -35.43 -4.22
C GLU A 38 -5.85 -35.48 -5.24
N PHE A 39 -6.33 -34.31 -5.65
CA PHE A 39 -7.19 -34.14 -6.82
C PHE A 39 -6.31 -33.74 -8.01
N VAL A 40 -6.49 -34.44 -9.14
CA VAL A 40 -5.71 -34.19 -10.37
C VAL A 40 -6.65 -33.85 -11.52
N ARG A 41 -6.35 -32.75 -12.23
CA ARG A 41 -7.10 -32.32 -13.40
C ARG A 41 -6.16 -31.96 -14.56
N LYS A 42 -6.53 -32.30 -15.79
CA LYS A 42 -5.85 -31.82 -17.00
C LYS A 42 -6.00 -30.31 -17.14
N GLY A 43 -4.91 -29.63 -17.51
CA GLY A 43 -4.86 -28.17 -17.68
C GLY A 43 -3.72 -27.55 -16.90
N THR A 44 -3.47 -26.25 -17.14
CA THR A 44 -2.37 -25.49 -16.56
C THR A 44 -2.82 -24.22 -15.83
N SER A 45 -4.14 -23.95 -15.84
CA SER A 45 -4.72 -22.77 -15.18
C SER A 45 -5.76 -23.13 -14.13
N VAL A 46 -5.77 -22.38 -13.03
CA VAL A 46 -6.85 -22.41 -12.03
C VAL A 46 -7.90 -21.39 -12.45
N ASP A 47 -9.03 -21.89 -12.92
CA ASP A 47 -10.20 -21.10 -13.31
C ASP A 47 -11.46 -21.53 -12.54
N ARG A 48 -12.57 -20.80 -12.74
CA ARG A 48 -13.85 -21.06 -12.05
C ARG A 48 -14.52 -22.40 -12.40
N ALA A 49 -14.09 -23.06 -13.46
CA ALA A 49 -14.59 -24.37 -13.86
C ALA A 49 -13.90 -25.53 -13.11
N ILE A 50 -12.93 -25.23 -12.25
CA ILE A 50 -12.21 -26.27 -11.51
C ILE A 50 -12.92 -26.73 -10.23
N TYR A 51 -13.89 -25.92 -9.73
CA TYR A 51 -14.57 -26.17 -8.46
C TYR A 51 -16.07 -25.92 -8.57
N ASP A 52 -16.83 -26.61 -7.73
CA ASP A 52 -18.25 -26.31 -7.47
C ASP A 52 -18.38 -25.16 -6.47
N PHE A 53 -19.22 -24.19 -6.78
CA PHE A 53 -19.42 -23.02 -5.93
C PHE A 53 -20.82 -23.02 -5.29
N SER A 54 -20.87 -22.65 -4.01
CA SER A 54 -22.14 -22.38 -3.28
C SER A 54 -22.02 -21.08 -2.47
N ALA A 55 -23.10 -20.30 -2.42
CA ALA A 55 -23.21 -19.20 -1.49
C ALA A 55 -23.45 -19.73 -0.06
N ASP A 56 -22.75 -19.18 0.94
CA ASP A 56 -22.90 -19.55 2.35
C ASP A 56 -22.82 -18.29 3.24
N ALA A 57 -23.99 -17.80 3.65
CA ALA A 57 -24.12 -16.62 4.50
C ALA A 57 -23.59 -16.83 5.95
N ALA A 58 -23.30 -18.06 6.35
CA ALA A 58 -22.69 -18.36 7.65
C ALA A 58 -21.17 -18.12 7.67
N VAL A 59 -20.57 -17.95 6.50
CA VAL A 59 -19.17 -17.56 6.38
C VAL A 59 -19.04 -16.04 6.57
N PRO A 60 -18.07 -15.52 7.32
CA PRO A 60 -17.85 -14.08 7.44
C PRO A 60 -17.62 -13.40 6.07
N ALA A 61 -17.91 -12.09 5.98
CA ALA A 61 -17.56 -11.29 4.81
C ALA A 61 -16.09 -11.49 4.40
N GLU A 62 -15.83 -11.57 3.09
CA GLU A 62 -14.51 -11.90 2.52
C GLU A 62 -13.98 -13.30 2.88
N GLY A 63 -14.72 -14.09 3.67
CA GLY A 63 -14.34 -15.44 4.07
C GLY A 63 -14.80 -16.51 3.10
N TYR A 64 -14.24 -17.71 3.26
CA TYR A 64 -14.59 -18.90 2.46
C TYR A 64 -14.36 -20.20 3.21
N ARG A 65 -15.04 -21.26 2.73
CA ARG A 65 -14.72 -22.65 3.00
C ARG A 65 -14.23 -23.28 1.70
N LEU A 66 -13.14 -23.98 1.75
CA LEU A 66 -12.56 -24.70 0.62
C LEU A 66 -12.34 -26.15 1.01
N LYS A 67 -12.84 -27.06 0.20
CA LYS A 67 -12.57 -28.50 0.34
C LYS A 67 -12.01 -29.03 -0.96
N VAL A 68 -10.85 -29.65 -0.88
CA VAL A 68 -10.25 -30.46 -1.94
C VAL A 68 -10.33 -31.90 -1.50
N ALA A 69 -11.09 -32.70 -2.24
CA ALA A 69 -11.16 -34.16 -2.10
C ALA A 69 -10.66 -34.82 -3.38
N SER A 70 -10.28 -36.08 -3.38
CA SER A 70 -9.85 -36.81 -4.59
C SER A 70 -10.92 -36.82 -5.70
N SER A 71 -12.21 -36.65 -5.34
CA SER A 71 -13.34 -36.60 -6.26
C SER A 71 -13.61 -35.23 -6.86
N GLY A 72 -13.07 -34.13 -6.29
CA GLY A 72 -13.31 -32.77 -6.77
C GLY A 72 -12.99 -31.68 -5.74
N ILE A 73 -13.27 -30.44 -6.13
CA ILE A 73 -13.06 -29.25 -5.32
C ILE A 73 -14.41 -28.55 -5.11
N SER A 74 -14.69 -28.12 -3.89
CA SER A 74 -15.83 -27.27 -3.56
C SER A 74 -15.41 -26.01 -2.81
N VAL A 75 -16.04 -24.87 -3.14
CA VAL A 75 -15.86 -23.57 -2.52
C VAL A 75 -17.21 -23.04 -2.06
N ALA A 76 -17.30 -22.61 -0.81
CA ALA A 76 -18.45 -21.88 -0.29
C ALA A 76 -17.97 -20.53 0.26
N ALA A 77 -18.66 -19.43 -0.06
CA ALA A 77 -18.29 -18.08 0.39
C ALA A 77 -19.53 -17.20 0.60
N ALA A 78 -19.39 -16.18 1.47
CA ALA A 78 -20.44 -15.21 1.72
C ALA A 78 -20.64 -14.23 0.55
N ASP A 79 -19.57 -13.92 -0.17
CA ASP A 79 -19.53 -12.91 -1.25
C ASP A 79 -18.49 -13.26 -2.33
N GLU A 80 -18.49 -12.51 -3.43
CA GLU A 80 -17.54 -12.69 -4.53
C GLU A 80 -16.07 -12.42 -4.11
N ARG A 81 -15.81 -11.64 -3.06
CA ARG A 81 -14.44 -11.43 -2.52
C ARG A 81 -13.95 -12.71 -1.85
N GLY A 82 -14.78 -13.34 -1.01
CA GLY A 82 -14.44 -14.62 -0.39
C GLY A 82 -14.19 -15.70 -1.43
N ARG A 83 -15.01 -15.77 -2.48
CA ARG A 83 -14.81 -16.66 -3.64
C ARG A 83 -13.46 -16.39 -4.31
N PHE A 84 -13.13 -15.13 -4.58
CA PHE A 84 -11.85 -14.73 -5.17
C PHE A 84 -10.66 -15.14 -4.31
N TYR A 85 -10.74 -14.98 -2.98
CA TYR A 85 -9.66 -15.38 -2.07
C TYR A 85 -9.50 -16.90 -1.97
N ALA A 86 -10.58 -17.66 -2.10
CA ALA A 86 -10.49 -19.12 -2.27
C ALA A 86 -9.74 -19.49 -3.55
N GLU A 87 -9.98 -18.78 -4.66
CA GLU A 87 -9.24 -18.98 -5.91
C GLU A 87 -7.74 -18.69 -5.73
N GLN A 88 -7.35 -17.62 -4.97
CA GLN A 88 -5.94 -17.36 -4.68
C GLN A 88 -5.31 -18.48 -3.85
N THR A 89 -6.07 -19.06 -2.92
CA THR A 89 -5.61 -20.24 -2.16
C THR A 89 -5.45 -21.45 -3.07
N LEU A 90 -6.38 -21.72 -3.97
CA LEU A 90 -6.25 -22.80 -4.97
C LEU A 90 -5.02 -22.61 -5.86
N ARG A 91 -4.72 -21.37 -6.31
CA ARG A 91 -3.50 -21.06 -7.08
C ARG A 91 -2.22 -21.41 -6.31
N GLN A 92 -2.20 -21.22 -5.00
CA GLN A 92 -1.07 -21.58 -4.14
C GLN A 92 -1.00 -23.09 -3.84
N LEU A 93 -2.13 -23.79 -3.80
CA LEU A 93 -2.20 -25.25 -3.62
C LEU A 93 -1.78 -26.00 -4.89
N ALA A 94 -2.06 -25.43 -6.07
CA ALA A 94 -1.82 -26.05 -7.36
C ALA A 94 -0.33 -26.36 -7.59
N GLU A 95 -0.04 -27.61 -7.94
CA GLU A 95 1.26 -28.03 -8.48
C GLU A 95 1.10 -28.52 -9.92
N GLU A 96 1.77 -27.85 -10.84
CA GLU A 96 1.78 -28.26 -12.23
C GLU A 96 2.80 -29.39 -12.45
N ARG A 97 2.31 -30.52 -12.98
CA ARG A 97 3.10 -31.71 -13.27
C ARG A 97 2.75 -32.24 -14.67
N LYS A 98 3.63 -32.08 -15.66
CA LYS A 98 3.47 -32.62 -17.01
C LYS A 98 2.09 -32.32 -17.66
N GLY A 99 1.62 -31.07 -17.56
CA GLY A 99 0.36 -30.61 -18.16
C GLY A 99 -0.92 -30.98 -17.38
N VAL A 100 -0.77 -31.38 -16.13
CA VAL A 100 -1.88 -31.54 -15.19
C VAL A 100 -1.65 -30.67 -13.96
N LEU A 101 -2.73 -30.23 -13.32
CA LEU A 101 -2.71 -29.60 -12.00
C LEU A 101 -3.07 -30.65 -10.95
N ALA A 102 -2.20 -30.75 -9.93
CA ALA A 102 -2.43 -31.59 -8.75
C ALA A 102 -2.66 -30.69 -7.53
N PHE A 103 -3.67 -30.99 -6.73
CA PHE A 103 -4.04 -30.27 -5.52
C PHE A 103 -4.05 -31.25 -4.35
N PRO A 104 -3.33 -31.02 -3.25
CA PRO A 104 -3.42 -31.85 -2.07
C PRO A 104 -4.83 -31.83 -1.48
N CYS A 105 -5.35 -32.98 -1.02
CA CYS A 105 -6.60 -33.01 -0.29
C CYS A 105 -6.50 -32.19 1.00
N VAL A 106 -7.42 -31.25 1.20
CA VAL A 106 -7.39 -30.30 2.32
C VAL A 106 -8.77 -29.73 2.59
N GLU A 107 -9.08 -29.44 3.84
CA GLU A 107 -10.23 -28.62 4.23
C GLU A 107 -9.72 -27.32 4.87
N ILE A 108 -10.24 -26.17 4.38
CA ILE A 108 -9.83 -24.83 4.83
C ILE A 108 -11.09 -24.05 5.18
N VAL A 109 -11.07 -23.39 6.34
CA VAL A 109 -12.02 -22.32 6.71
C VAL A 109 -11.21 -21.05 6.97
N ASP A 110 -11.53 -19.98 6.25
CA ASP A 110 -10.67 -18.83 6.23
C ASP A 110 -11.43 -17.51 6.12
N SER A 111 -10.89 -16.46 6.70
CA SER A 111 -11.39 -15.08 6.59
C SER A 111 -10.34 -14.10 7.13
N PRO A 112 -10.31 -12.83 6.67
CA PRO A 112 -9.31 -11.85 7.11
C PRO A 112 -9.47 -11.46 8.59
N ALA A 113 -8.33 -11.12 9.23
CA ALA A 113 -8.31 -10.53 10.57
C ALA A 113 -8.62 -9.03 10.54
N TYR A 114 -8.18 -8.31 9.50
CA TYR A 114 -8.36 -6.87 9.35
C TYR A 114 -9.02 -6.51 8.01
N ARG A 115 -9.82 -5.42 8.03
CA ARG A 115 -10.54 -4.92 6.85
C ARG A 115 -9.63 -4.20 5.85
N TRP A 116 -8.58 -3.51 6.32
CA TRP A 116 -7.61 -2.80 5.51
C TRP A 116 -6.31 -3.61 5.44
N ARG A 117 -5.97 -4.10 4.27
CA ARG A 117 -4.78 -4.90 3.98
C ARG A 117 -4.11 -4.31 2.76
N GLY A 118 -3.28 -3.28 2.99
CA GLY A 118 -2.85 -2.39 1.93
C GLY A 118 -1.38 -2.48 1.55
N ALA A 119 -1.07 -1.80 0.45
CA ALA A 119 0.27 -1.38 0.08
C ALA A 119 0.22 0.04 -0.50
N LEU A 120 1.22 0.87 -0.16
CA LEU A 120 1.44 2.17 -0.78
C LEU A 120 2.51 2.06 -1.85
N ILE A 121 2.32 2.75 -2.98
CA ILE A 121 3.35 3.00 -4.01
C ILE A 121 3.48 4.50 -4.18
N ASP A 122 4.71 5.01 -4.04
CA ASP A 122 5.08 6.40 -4.28
C ASP A 122 5.57 6.57 -5.73
N GLU A 123 4.77 7.27 -6.52
CA GLU A 123 5.10 7.65 -7.90
C GLU A 123 5.71 9.07 -7.99
N GLY A 124 5.61 9.82 -6.91
CA GLY A 124 6.08 11.21 -6.85
C GLY A 124 7.59 11.31 -6.97
N ARG A 125 8.34 10.53 -6.18
CA ARG A 125 9.82 10.53 -6.18
C ARG A 125 10.37 9.78 -7.39
N HIS A 126 9.94 8.51 -7.60
CA HIS A 126 10.22 7.76 -8.83
C HIS A 126 8.94 7.22 -9.45
N PHE A 127 8.82 7.38 -10.77
CA PHE A 127 7.67 6.97 -11.54
C PHE A 127 7.88 5.56 -12.07
N PHE A 128 7.03 4.62 -11.70
CA PHE A 128 7.12 3.22 -12.13
C PHE A 128 6.28 2.91 -13.37
N GLY A 129 5.19 3.66 -13.58
CA GLY A 129 4.27 3.44 -14.69
C GLY A 129 3.24 2.33 -14.44
N LYS A 130 2.16 2.36 -15.24
CA LYS A 130 0.97 1.53 -15.00
C LYS A 130 1.22 0.02 -15.04
N GLU A 131 2.18 -0.46 -15.82
CA GLU A 131 2.44 -1.90 -15.91
C GLU A 131 3.09 -2.42 -14.61
N THR A 132 4.02 -1.67 -14.02
CA THR A 132 4.57 -2.00 -12.70
C THR A 132 3.49 -1.97 -11.62
N VAL A 133 2.60 -0.97 -11.65
CA VAL A 133 1.47 -0.89 -10.71
C VAL A 133 0.55 -2.10 -10.85
N LYS A 134 0.23 -2.55 -12.07
CA LYS A 134 -0.55 -3.76 -12.32
C LYS A 134 0.14 -5.03 -11.80
N ASN A 135 1.46 -5.15 -11.99
CA ASN A 135 2.23 -6.26 -11.45
C ASN A 135 2.17 -6.31 -9.91
N VAL A 136 2.23 -5.15 -9.25
CA VAL A 136 2.04 -5.08 -7.80
C VAL A 136 0.61 -5.45 -7.41
N ILE A 137 -0.41 -4.99 -8.13
CA ILE A 137 -1.82 -5.37 -7.91
C ILE A 137 -2.01 -6.89 -8.03
N ASP A 138 -1.38 -7.56 -8.99
CA ASP A 138 -1.43 -9.02 -9.14
C ASP A 138 -0.85 -9.74 -7.91
N LEU A 139 0.30 -9.27 -7.43
CA LEU A 139 0.93 -9.84 -6.24
C LEU A 139 0.14 -9.51 -4.97
N MET A 140 -0.45 -8.33 -4.85
CA MET A 140 -1.36 -8.00 -3.75
C MET A 140 -2.57 -8.95 -3.73
N ALA A 141 -3.21 -9.16 -4.88
CA ALA A 141 -4.33 -10.09 -5.04
C ALA A 141 -3.94 -11.51 -4.63
N TYR A 142 -2.79 -12.00 -5.11
CA TYR A 142 -2.25 -13.33 -4.78
C TYR A 142 -2.05 -13.54 -3.27
N HIS A 143 -1.75 -12.45 -2.54
CA HIS A 143 -1.58 -12.43 -1.09
C HIS A 143 -2.81 -11.90 -0.32
N LYS A 144 -3.99 -11.81 -0.97
CA LYS A 144 -5.26 -11.41 -0.35
C LYS A 144 -5.25 -10.01 0.26
N MET A 145 -4.41 -9.11 -0.26
CA MET A 145 -4.44 -7.68 0.05
C MET A 145 -5.54 -7.01 -0.78
N ASN A 146 -6.16 -5.94 -0.25
CA ASN A 146 -7.38 -5.35 -0.82
C ASN A 146 -7.36 -3.84 -1.03
N VAL A 147 -6.28 -3.14 -0.66
CA VAL A 147 -6.17 -1.69 -0.82
C VAL A 147 -4.81 -1.32 -1.43
N LEU A 148 -4.83 -0.69 -2.59
CA LEU A 148 -3.68 0.02 -3.15
C LEU A 148 -3.79 1.50 -2.76
N HIS A 149 -2.89 1.98 -1.93
CA HIS A 149 -2.69 3.40 -1.67
C HIS A 149 -1.73 3.96 -2.73
N TRP A 150 -2.23 4.82 -3.61
CA TRP A 150 -1.47 5.32 -4.76
C TRP A 150 -1.10 6.77 -4.54
N HIS A 151 0.16 7.01 -4.15
CA HIS A 151 0.71 8.34 -3.89
C HIS A 151 1.13 8.99 -5.20
N LEU A 152 0.33 9.97 -5.66
CA LEU A 152 0.37 10.49 -7.03
C LEU A 152 0.98 11.89 -7.14
N THR A 153 1.20 12.58 -6.02
CA THR A 153 1.73 13.95 -6.03
C THR A 153 2.70 14.18 -4.90
N GLU A 154 3.80 14.88 -5.23
CA GLU A 154 4.88 15.12 -4.29
C GLU A 154 5.69 16.38 -4.71
N ASP A 155 6.56 16.88 -3.85
CA ASP A 155 7.49 17.96 -4.18
C ASP A 155 8.31 17.66 -5.44
N GLN A 156 8.68 16.39 -5.66
CA GLN A 156 9.54 15.92 -6.74
C GLN A 156 8.77 15.50 -8.00
N GLY A 157 7.43 15.48 -7.97
CA GLY A 157 6.66 15.14 -9.15
C GLY A 157 5.15 15.13 -8.98
N TRP A 158 4.47 15.75 -9.93
CA TRP A 158 3.02 15.67 -10.12
C TRP A 158 2.71 14.63 -11.19
N ARG A 159 1.90 13.62 -10.88
CA ARG A 159 1.76 12.43 -11.73
C ARG A 159 0.39 12.22 -12.37
N ILE A 160 -0.50 13.21 -12.31
CA ILE A 160 -1.83 13.10 -12.94
C ILE A 160 -2.10 14.27 -13.88
N ASP A 161 -2.66 13.96 -15.06
CA ASP A 161 -3.13 14.96 -16.02
C ASP A 161 -4.55 15.37 -15.65
N VAL A 162 -4.69 16.59 -15.09
CA VAL A 162 -5.99 17.14 -14.67
C VAL A 162 -6.57 17.99 -15.79
N PRO A 163 -7.76 17.66 -16.33
CA PRO A 163 -8.39 18.41 -17.43
C PRO A 163 -8.51 19.90 -17.15
N GLY A 164 -8.05 20.71 -18.11
CA GLY A 164 -8.03 22.17 -18.02
C GLY A 164 -7.00 22.74 -17.04
N MET A 165 -5.96 21.93 -16.69
CA MET A 165 -4.82 22.35 -15.87
C MET A 165 -3.49 21.83 -16.48
N PRO A 166 -3.20 22.13 -17.77
CA PRO A 166 -2.09 21.53 -18.50
C PRO A 166 -0.71 21.88 -17.91
N GLU A 167 -0.59 22.99 -17.18
CA GLU A 167 0.65 23.40 -16.55
C GLU A 167 1.12 22.41 -15.48
N LEU A 168 0.20 21.65 -14.84
CA LEU A 168 0.56 20.61 -13.87
C LEU A 168 1.49 19.56 -14.46
N VAL A 169 1.17 19.08 -15.67
CA VAL A 169 2.05 18.12 -16.36
C VAL A 169 3.20 18.81 -17.09
N GLN A 170 2.98 20.04 -17.60
CA GLN A 170 4.02 20.79 -18.30
C GLN A 170 5.21 21.15 -17.39
N TYR A 171 4.97 21.49 -16.12
CA TYR A 171 6.00 21.97 -15.20
C TYR A 171 6.20 21.04 -13.99
N GLY A 172 5.13 20.40 -13.51
CA GLY A 172 5.17 19.55 -12.31
C GLY A 172 5.61 18.12 -12.54
N SER A 173 5.50 17.59 -13.79
CA SER A 173 5.78 16.17 -14.06
C SER A 173 7.25 15.85 -14.29
N TRP A 174 8.14 16.82 -14.25
CA TRP A 174 9.57 16.65 -14.49
C TRP A 174 10.44 17.49 -13.54
N ARG A 175 11.68 17.09 -13.39
CA ARG A 175 12.71 17.83 -12.65
C ARG A 175 14.04 17.84 -13.41
N LYS A 176 14.89 18.85 -13.15
CA LYS A 176 16.18 19.05 -13.86
C LYS A 176 17.18 17.94 -13.64
N SER A 177 17.14 17.32 -12.45
CA SER A 177 18.04 16.28 -12.03
C SER A 177 17.36 15.39 -11.00
N SER A 178 17.83 14.17 -10.84
CA SER A 178 17.52 13.31 -9.71
C SER A 178 18.79 13.03 -8.93
N PRO A 179 18.70 12.71 -7.63
CA PRO A 179 19.83 12.16 -6.89
C PRO A 179 20.41 10.95 -7.62
N LYS A 180 21.75 10.78 -7.58
CA LYS A 180 22.40 9.62 -8.17
C LYS A 180 22.04 8.35 -7.43
N HIS A 181 21.85 7.26 -8.17
CA HIS A 181 21.72 5.93 -7.59
C HIS A 181 22.90 5.62 -6.69
N GLY A 182 22.65 5.21 -5.44
CA GLY A 182 23.71 4.92 -4.47
C GLY A 182 24.43 6.15 -3.88
N ALA A 183 24.01 7.37 -4.21
CA ALA A 183 24.55 8.58 -3.61
C ALA A 183 24.33 8.59 -2.09
N LYS A 184 25.40 8.91 -1.34
CA LYS A 184 25.28 9.05 0.11
C LYS A 184 24.57 10.35 0.45
N LEU A 185 23.56 10.24 1.30
CA LEU A 185 22.93 11.40 1.94
C LEU A 185 23.93 12.10 2.86
N ARG A 186 24.15 13.38 2.63
CA ARG A 186 24.82 14.25 3.57
C ARG A 186 23.78 15.09 4.30
N HIS A 187 23.59 14.84 5.58
CA HIS A 187 22.75 15.67 6.43
C HIS A 187 23.35 17.09 6.56
N LEU A 188 22.62 18.09 6.12
CA LEU A 188 22.97 19.51 6.26
C LEU A 188 22.20 20.20 7.41
N GLY A 189 21.53 19.43 8.26
CA GLY A 189 20.69 19.93 9.35
C GLY A 189 19.27 19.38 9.26
N LYS A 190 18.37 19.85 10.15
CA LYS A 190 16.99 19.37 10.24
C LYS A 190 16.29 19.54 8.87
N PHE A 191 15.96 18.43 8.21
CA PHE A 191 15.26 18.38 6.90
C PHE A 191 16.05 18.87 5.67
N ARG A 192 17.37 19.05 5.75
CA ARG A 192 18.20 19.38 4.58
C ARG A 192 19.17 18.25 4.28
N TYR A 193 19.16 17.83 3.03
CA TYR A 193 20.05 16.78 2.53
C TYR A 193 20.81 17.32 1.32
N ASP A 194 22.12 17.09 1.30
CA ASP A 194 22.94 17.30 0.12
C ASP A 194 23.15 15.96 -0.56
N ILE A 195 22.65 15.84 -1.78
CA ILE A 195 22.78 14.64 -2.58
C ILE A 195 23.26 15.07 -3.96
N GLU A 196 24.34 14.46 -4.40
CA GLU A 196 24.83 14.71 -5.75
C GLU A 196 23.78 14.28 -6.78
N GLY A 197 23.31 15.25 -7.57
CA GLY A 197 22.40 15.00 -8.68
C GLY A 197 23.11 14.34 -9.86
N ASN A 198 22.36 13.57 -10.65
CA ASN A 198 22.89 12.91 -11.85
C ASN A 198 23.02 13.86 -13.06
N GLY A 199 22.57 15.11 -12.94
CA GLY A 199 22.60 16.11 -14.01
C GLY A 199 21.68 15.80 -15.20
N GLN A 200 20.82 14.79 -15.10
CA GLN A 200 19.92 14.38 -16.18
C GLN A 200 18.47 14.75 -15.84
N LYS A 201 17.78 15.34 -16.82
CA LYS A 201 16.35 15.60 -16.71
C LYS A 201 15.60 14.31 -16.44
N TYR A 202 14.73 14.30 -15.42
CA TYR A 202 13.85 13.23 -15.07
C TYR A 202 12.42 13.57 -15.47
N GLY A 203 11.82 12.80 -16.38
CA GLY A 203 10.49 13.04 -16.90
C GLY A 203 10.46 13.85 -18.24
N PRO A 204 9.28 14.26 -18.73
CA PRO A 204 7.99 14.25 -18.03
C PRO A 204 7.42 12.84 -17.81
N PHE A 205 6.91 12.56 -16.62
CA PHE A 205 6.25 11.31 -16.26
C PHE A 205 4.93 11.60 -15.56
N TYR A 206 3.83 11.11 -16.10
CA TYR A 206 2.48 11.26 -15.55
C TYR A 206 1.52 10.24 -16.15
N TYR A 207 0.38 10.06 -15.55
CA TYR A 207 -0.74 9.25 -16.01
C TYR A 207 -1.78 10.13 -16.68
N THR A 208 -2.25 9.72 -17.84
CA THR A 208 -3.47 10.26 -18.44
C THR A 208 -4.69 9.75 -17.68
N GLU A 209 -5.84 10.40 -17.86
CA GLU A 209 -7.11 9.91 -17.29
C GLU A 209 -7.38 8.45 -17.72
N ALA A 210 -7.10 8.10 -18.97
CA ALA A 210 -7.25 6.75 -19.48
C ALA A 210 -6.36 5.73 -18.75
N ASP A 211 -5.10 6.09 -18.46
CA ASP A 211 -4.19 5.23 -17.68
C ASP A 211 -4.69 5.01 -16.25
N LEU A 212 -5.16 6.08 -15.60
CA LEU A 212 -5.71 6.00 -14.24
C LEU A 212 -6.93 5.08 -14.19
N ARG A 213 -7.89 5.26 -15.11
CA ARG A 213 -9.09 4.42 -15.21
C ARG A 213 -8.75 2.96 -15.52
N GLU A 214 -7.77 2.71 -16.37
CA GLU A 214 -7.29 1.36 -16.68
C GLU A 214 -6.77 0.65 -15.43
N VAL A 215 -5.95 1.33 -14.62
CA VAL A 215 -5.43 0.76 -13.36
C VAL A 215 -6.56 0.53 -12.35
N VAL A 216 -7.50 1.46 -12.21
CA VAL A 216 -8.66 1.33 -11.32
C VAL A 216 -9.52 0.12 -11.71
N GLU A 217 -9.83 -0.04 -12.99
CA GLU A 217 -10.59 -1.19 -13.49
C GLU A 217 -9.84 -2.52 -13.30
N TYR A 218 -8.52 -2.51 -13.53
CA TYR A 218 -7.66 -3.67 -13.34
C TYR A 218 -7.64 -4.13 -11.87
N ALA A 219 -7.56 -3.19 -10.93
CA ALA A 219 -7.61 -3.44 -9.50
C ALA A 219 -9.00 -3.95 -9.07
N ALA A 220 -10.08 -3.33 -9.57
CA ALA A 220 -11.45 -3.71 -9.25
C ALA A 220 -11.77 -5.16 -9.61
N LYS A 221 -11.27 -5.65 -10.76
CA LYS A 221 -11.39 -7.07 -11.17
C LYS A 221 -10.68 -8.03 -10.21
N ARG A 222 -9.83 -7.53 -9.30
CA ARG A 222 -9.10 -8.28 -8.27
C ARG A 222 -9.58 -7.95 -6.86
N HIS A 223 -10.72 -7.27 -6.76
CA HIS A 223 -11.28 -6.81 -5.50
C HIS A 223 -10.34 -5.92 -4.68
N ILE A 224 -9.47 -5.17 -5.36
CA ILE A 224 -8.58 -4.18 -4.76
C ILE A 224 -9.15 -2.78 -5.00
N THR A 225 -9.33 -2.04 -3.92
CA THR A 225 -9.70 -0.62 -3.96
C THR A 225 -8.44 0.22 -4.14
N VAL A 226 -8.45 1.12 -5.12
CA VAL A 226 -7.39 2.12 -5.29
C VAL A 226 -7.77 3.37 -4.52
N VAL A 227 -6.99 3.71 -3.49
CA VAL A 227 -7.12 4.94 -2.71
C VAL A 227 -6.06 5.92 -3.24
N PRO A 228 -6.48 6.97 -3.98
CA PRO A 228 -5.54 7.97 -4.49
C PRO A 228 -5.12 8.92 -3.38
N GLU A 229 -3.85 9.34 -3.41
CA GLU A 229 -3.35 10.41 -2.55
C GLU A 229 -2.93 11.62 -3.37
N ILE A 230 -3.46 12.78 -2.95
CA ILE A 230 -3.02 14.13 -3.33
C ILE A 230 -2.60 14.81 -2.04
N ASP A 231 -1.32 14.89 -1.81
CA ASP A 231 -0.78 15.39 -0.54
C ASP A 231 -0.87 16.91 -0.43
N ILE A 232 -1.53 17.40 0.61
CA ILE A 232 -1.77 18.82 0.88
C ILE A 232 -1.65 19.13 2.38
N PRO A 233 -1.31 20.36 2.75
CA PRO A 233 -0.86 21.51 1.96
C PRO A 233 0.66 21.58 1.79
N GLY A 234 1.43 20.69 2.42
CA GLY A 234 2.83 20.39 2.15
C GLY A 234 3.01 19.58 0.88
N HIS A 235 4.25 19.18 0.56
CA HIS A 235 4.60 18.31 -0.58
C HIS A 235 4.02 18.72 -1.94
N MET A 236 3.82 20.04 -2.13
CA MET A 236 3.14 20.63 -3.29
C MET A 236 4.06 21.46 -4.19
N ARG A 237 5.39 21.33 -4.05
CA ARG A 237 6.34 22.12 -4.84
C ARG A 237 6.19 21.87 -6.35
N SER A 238 5.78 20.67 -6.77
CA SER A 238 5.50 20.37 -8.17
C SER A 238 4.28 21.14 -8.72
N ALA A 239 3.20 21.24 -7.95
CA ALA A 239 2.04 22.05 -8.32
C ALA A 239 2.35 23.56 -8.26
N ILE A 240 3.15 24.00 -7.29
CA ILE A 240 3.62 25.37 -7.18
C ILE A 240 4.52 25.74 -8.37
N ALA A 241 5.33 24.81 -8.90
CA ALA A 241 6.08 25.04 -10.14
C ALA A 241 5.16 25.32 -11.33
N ALA A 242 4.00 24.65 -11.38
CA ALA A 242 2.98 24.89 -12.39
C ALA A 242 2.26 26.22 -12.18
N TYR A 243 1.88 26.49 -10.95
CA TYR A 243 1.09 27.66 -10.56
C TYR A 243 1.74 28.40 -9.39
N PRO A 244 2.75 29.27 -9.62
CA PRO A 244 3.49 29.95 -8.55
C PRO A 244 2.62 30.79 -7.61
N HIS A 245 1.50 31.31 -8.08
CA HIS A 245 0.57 32.10 -7.25
C HIS A 245 -0.09 31.30 -6.10
N LEU A 246 0.03 29.95 -6.12
CA LEU A 246 -0.48 29.09 -5.05
C LEU A 246 0.39 29.11 -3.78
N THR A 247 1.66 29.57 -3.85
CA THR A 247 2.50 29.71 -2.65
C THR A 247 2.38 31.10 -2.01
N CYS A 248 2.94 31.23 -0.80
CA CYS A 248 2.93 32.50 -0.05
C CYS A 248 3.75 33.60 -0.72
N PHE A 249 4.86 33.25 -1.36
CA PHE A 249 5.86 34.14 -1.95
C PHE A 249 6.18 33.70 -3.39
N PRO A 250 5.27 33.98 -4.36
CA PRO A 250 5.44 33.55 -5.76
C PRO A 250 6.74 34.02 -6.40
N GLU A 251 7.26 35.18 -5.99
CA GLU A 251 8.51 35.78 -6.46
C GLU A 251 9.74 34.92 -6.15
N ASN A 252 9.67 34.03 -5.17
CA ASN A 252 10.75 33.11 -4.82
C ASN A 252 10.81 31.89 -5.77
N ILE A 253 9.76 31.66 -6.57
CA ILE A 253 9.69 30.54 -7.51
C ILE A 253 10.41 30.92 -8.81
N THR A 254 11.71 30.90 -8.78
CA THR A 254 12.57 31.24 -9.93
C THR A 254 12.69 30.12 -10.95
N GLU A 255 12.32 28.89 -10.56
CA GLU A 255 12.37 27.70 -11.39
C GLU A 255 11.01 27.00 -11.49
N ARG A 256 10.57 26.79 -12.74
CA ARG A 256 9.30 26.13 -13.05
C ARG A 256 9.53 24.65 -13.40
N SER A 257 10.01 23.90 -12.39
CA SER A 257 10.10 22.44 -12.43
C SER A 257 9.87 21.87 -11.03
N ALA A 258 9.56 20.58 -10.92
CA ALA A 258 9.48 19.90 -9.64
C ALA A 258 10.83 19.93 -8.89
N HIS A 259 10.79 19.67 -7.59
CA HIS A 259 11.98 19.69 -6.72
C HIS A 259 12.99 18.60 -7.10
N THR A 260 14.28 18.90 -7.03
CA THR A 260 15.34 17.97 -7.45
C THR A 260 15.97 17.19 -6.30
N MET A 261 15.69 17.61 -5.07
CA MET A 261 16.28 17.03 -3.85
C MET A 261 15.24 16.20 -3.10
N TRP A 262 15.72 15.24 -2.32
CA TRP A 262 14.86 14.56 -1.36
C TRP A 262 14.66 15.41 -0.11
N GLY A 263 13.61 15.14 0.64
CA GLY A 263 13.22 15.87 1.84
C GLY A 263 12.05 16.82 1.60
N ILE A 264 11.79 17.70 2.53
CA ILE A 264 10.59 18.54 2.62
C ILE A 264 10.86 19.91 2.03
N SER A 265 10.05 20.34 1.05
CA SER A 265 10.09 21.71 0.55
C SER A 265 9.48 22.68 1.57
N THR A 266 10.07 23.88 1.69
CA THR A 266 9.47 24.99 2.44
C THR A 266 8.39 25.73 1.64
N ASP A 267 8.29 25.46 0.33
CA ASP A 267 7.27 26.03 -0.55
C ASP A 267 5.98 25.20 -0.42
N VAL A 268 5.09 25.65 0.44
CA VAL A 268 3.78 25.04 0.69
C VAL A 268 2.67 25.88 0.12
N LEU A 269 1.48 25.32 -0.01
CA LEU A 269 0.30 26.08 -0.47
C LEU A 269 -0.02 27.24 0.47
N CYS A 270 -0.37 28.39 -0.10
CA CYS A 270 -0.80 29.57 0.65
C CYS A 270 -2.27 29.45 1.05
N ILE A 271 -2.53 29.13 2.31
CA ILE A 271 -3.90 28.92 2.81
C ILE A 271 -4.67 30.24 2.95
N GLY A 272 -3.99 31.38 2.96
CA GLY A 272 -4.61 32.68 2.89
C GLY A 272 -5.12 33.07 1.50
N ASN A 273 -4.81 32.31 0.46
CA ASN A 273 -5.21 32.57 -0.93
C ASN A 273 -6.44 31.74 -1.32
N ASP A 274 -7.55 32.37 -1.67
CA ASP A 274 -8.77 31.66 -2.09
C ASP A 274 -8.61 30.90 -3.40
N GLU A 275 -7.68 31.30 -4.29
CA GLU A 275 -7.36 30.53 -5.50
C GLU A 275 -6.76 29.16 -5.17
N THR A 276 -6.07 29.02 -4.03
CA THR A 276 -5.61 27.71 -3.53
C THR A 276 -6.77 26.76 -3.25
N VAL A 277 -7.84 27.26 -2.65
CA VAL A 277 -9.04 26.46 -2.37
C VAL A 277 -9.70 26.01 -3.67
N LYS A 278 -9.90 26.93 -4.62
CA LYS A 278 -10.48 26.61 -5.94
C LYS A 278 -9.64 25.60 -6.73
N PHE A 279 -8.31 25.75 -6.67
CA PHE A 279 -7.38 24.81 -7.27
C PHE A 279 -7.57 23.40 -6.69
N LEU A 280 -7.59 23.27 -5.37
CA LEU A 280 -7.76 21.99 -4.69
C LEU A 280 -9.14 21.37 -4.96
N GLU A 281 -10.21 22.16 -4.88
CA GLU A 281 -11.56 21.69 -5.19
C GLU A 281 -11.63 21.11 -6.61
N LYS A 282 -11.02 21.77 -7.61
CA LYS A 282 -10.97 21.27 -8.99
C LYS A 282 -10.15 19.98 -9.14
N VAL A 283 -9.00 19.89 -8.47
CA VAL A 283 -8.18 18.66 -8.47
C VAL A 283 -8.94 17.51 -7.84
N PHE A 284 -9.56 17.72 -6.68
CA PHE A 284 -10.31 16.66 -5.99
C PHE A 284 -11.61 16.28 -6.72
N ASP A 285 -12.24 17.20 -7.46
CA ASP A 285 -13.36 16.84 -8.34
C ASP A 285 -12.93 15.83 -9.40
N PHE A 286 -11.81 16.08 -10.09
CA PHE A 286 -11.25 15.15 -11.05
C PHE A 286 -10.88 13.79 -10.41
N VAL A 287 -10.25 13.82 -9.24
CA VAL A 287 -9.92 12.61 -8.48
C VAL A 287 -11.19 11.79 -8.18
N CYS A 288 -12.26 12.44 -7.74
CA CYS A 288 -13.54 11.77 -7.47
C CYS A 288 -14.19 11.19 -8.73
N ASP A 289 -14.00 11.81 -9.89
CA ASP A 289 -14.54 11.34 -11.18
C ASP A 289 -13.81 10.09 -11.68
N VAL A 290 -12.52 9.98 -11.38
CA VAL A 290 -11.66 8.86 -11.82
C VAL A 290 -11.70 7.70 -10.84
N PHE A 291 -11.63 7.98 -9.54
CA PHE A 291 -11.49 6.96 -8.49
C PHE A 291 -12.81 6.72 -7.76
N PRO A 292 -13.35 5.49 -7.84
CA PRO A 292 -14.62 5.14 -7.18
C PRO A 292 -14.48 4.91 -5.66
N SER A 293 -13.26 4.95 -5.12
CA SER A 293 -12.99 4.77 -3.69
C SER A 293 -13.85 5.70 -2.83
N GLU A 294 -14.49 5.16 -1.79
CA GLU A 294 -15.15 5.97 -0.76
C GLU A 294 -14.16 6.87 -0.01
N VAL A 295 -12.89 6.49 0.01
CA VAL A 295 -11.81 7.17 0.74
C VAL A 295 -10.87 7.87 -0.25
N ILE A 296 -10.60 9.16 0.00
CA ILE A 296 -9.58 9.95 -0.69
C ILE A 296 -8.52 10.36 0.33
N HIS A 297 -7.27 10.02 0.06
CA HIS A 297 -6.16 10.41 0.92
C HIS A 297 -5.68 11.81 0.53
N ILE A 298 -5.58 12.70 1.52
CA ILE A 298 -5.23 14.11 1.34
C ILE A 298 -3.84 14.45 1.89
N GLY A 299 -3.03 13.45 2.24
CA GLY A 299 -1.71 13.64 2.85
C GLY A 299 -1.80 14.31 4.22
N GLY A 300 -1.17 15.45 4.37
CA GLY A 300 -1.24 16.31 5.56
C GLY A 300 -0.01 16.30 6.44
N ASP A 301 0.99 15.50 6.09
CA ASP A 301 2.23 15.37 6.84
C ASP A 301 3.23 16.50 6.55
N GLU A 302 4.17 16.64 7.46
CA GLU A 302 5.42 17.39 7.32
C GLU A 302 5.29 18.82 6.74
N CYS A 303 4.15 19.51 6.92
CA CYS A 303 3.91 20.83 6.35
C CYS A 303 4.64 21.94 7.12
N PRO A 304 5.68 22.61 6.55
CA PRO A 304 6.36 23.73 7.17
C PRO A 304 5.47 24.99 7.26
N ARG A 305 5.44 25.63 8.42
CA ARG A 305 4.54 26.78 8.71
C ARG A 305 5.20 28.14 8.64
N ALA A 306 6.52 28.20 8.53
CA ALA A 306 7.29 29.43 8.59
C ALA A 306 6.89 30.48 7.54
N ASN A 307 6.43 30.03 6.34
CA ASN A 307 5.95 30.94 5.31
C ASN A 307 4.57 31.50 5.65
N TRP A 308 3.68 30.72 6.27
CA TRP A 308 2.37 31.21 6.72
C TRP A 308 2.48 32.28 7.78
N GLU A 309 3.44 32.14 8.73
CA GLU A 309 3.68 33.10 9.79
C GLU A 309 4.14 34.49 9.27
N LYS A 310 4.74 34.52 8.08
CA LYS A 310 5.23 35.75 7.44
C LYS A 310 4.25 36.33 6.40
N CYS A 311 3.43 35.47 5.78
CA CYS A 311 2.59 35.81 4.66
C CYS A 311 1.42 36.71 5.08
N PRO A 312 1.24 37.91 4.47
CA PRO A 312 0.11 38.81 4.79
C PRO A 312 -1.26 38.15 4.56
N ARG A 313 -1.41 37.38 3.48
CA ARG A 313 -2.68 36.68 3.16
C ARG A 313 -3.02 35.62 4.21
N CYS A 314 -2.03 34.85 4.67
CA CYS A 314 -2.24 33.85 5.73
C CYS A 314 -2.57 34.51 7.07
N LYS A 315 -1.91 35.62 7.42
CA LYS A 315 -2.24 36.41 8.62
C LYS A 315 -3.67 36.97 8.58
N ALA A 316 -4.09 37.53 7.45
CA ALA A 316 -5.45 38.01 7.26
C ALA A 316 -6.49 36.87 7.39
N ARG A 317 -6.18 35.67 6.87
CA ARG A 317 -7.02 34.48 7.07
C ARG A 317 -7.08 34.10 8.55
N MET A 318 -5.95 34.06 9.24
CA MET A 318 -5.90 33.76 10.66
C MET A 318 -6.75 34.75 11.48
N GLU A 319 -6.63 36.03 11.22
CA GLU A 319 -7.42 37.07 11.86
C GLU A 319 -8.92 36.87 11.62
N LYS A 320 -9.32 36.67 10.36
CA LYS A 320 -10.71 36.43 9.95
C LYS A 320 -11.32 35.21 10.65
N GLU A 321 -10.55 34.11 10.79
CA GLU A 321 -11.01 32.85 11.39
C GLU A 321 -10.78 32.81 12.93
N GLY A 322 -10.18 33.85 13.53
CA GLY A 322 -9.88 33.89 14.96
C GLY A 322 -8.75 32.98 15.38
N PHE A 323 -7.82 32.62 14.48
CA PHE A 323 -6.71 31.72 14.77
C PHE A 323 -5.54 32.45 15.41
N THR A 324 -4.95 31.83 16.42
CA THR A 324 -3.79 32.34 17.16
C THR A 324 -2.46 31.70 16.75
N LYS A 325 -2.51 30.55 16.02
CA LYS A 325 -1.34 29.80 15.59
C LYS A 325 -1.47 29.44 14.09
N ALA A 326 -0.37 29.58 13.35
CA ALA A 326 -0.34 29.23 11.92
C ALA A 326 -0.73 27.77 11.62
N GLY A 327 -0.48 26.85 12.56
CA GLY A 327 -0.90 25.45 12.44
C GLY A 327 -2.41 25.25 12.25
N GLN A 328 -3.24 26.15 12.78
CA GLN A 328 -4.70 26.07 12.65
C GLN A 328 -5.18 26.29 11.20
N LEU A 329 -4.34 26.88 10.35
CA LEU A 329 -4.60 26.98 8.91
C LEU A 329 -4.63 25.62 8.23
N GLN A 330 -3.81 24.67 8.68
CA GLN A 330 -3.84 23.29 8.18
C GLN A 330 -5.16 22.60 8.54
N GLY A 331 -5.60 22.69 9.79
CA GLY A 331 -6.91 22.18 10.20
C GLY A 331 -8.07 22.83 9.42
N TRP A 332 -7.97 24.14 9.14
CA TRP A 332 -8.97 24.85 8.35
C TRP A 332 -9.09 24.29 6.92
N ILE A 333 -7.95 24.12 6.19
CA ILE A 333 -8.00 23.58 4.82
C ILE A 333 -8.42 22.10 4.82
N THR A 334 -7.98 21.31 5.79
CA THR A 334 -8.43 19.93 5.98
C THR A 334 -9.94 19.83 6.08
N ARG A 335 -10.57 20.64 6.96
CA ARG A 335 -12.04 20.69 7.10
C ARG A 335 -12.73 21.19 5.83
N ARG A 336 -12.15 22.18 5.15
CA ARG A 336 -12.70 22.71 3.90
C ARG A 336 -12.74 21.64 2.81
N ILE A 337 -11.66 20.90 2.61
CA ILE A 337 -11.58 19.83 1.61
C ILE A 337 -12.44 18.64 2.04
N ALA A 338 -12.48 18.30 3.32
CA ALA A 338 -13.37 17.26 3.83
C ALA A 338 -14.85 17.57 3.53
N ALA A 339 -15.27 18.83 3.75
CA ALA A 339 -16.63 19.28 3.44
C ALA A 339 -16.93 19.28 1.93
N HIS A 340 -15.92 19.57 1.08
CA HIS A 340 -16.05 19.47 -0.37
C HIS A 340 -16.24 18.02 -0.82
N LEU A 341 -15.37 17.12 -0.37
CA LEU A 341 -15.41 15.68 -0.68
C LEU A 341 -16.66 14.99 -0.16
N ALA A 342 -17.17 15.41 1.01
CA ALA A 342 -18.41 14.87 1.58
C ALA A 342 -19.63 15.13 0.69
N LYS A 343 -19.69 16.23 -0.08
CA LYS A 343 -20.75 16.48 -1.08
C LYS A 343 -20.75 15.44 -2.20
N ARG A 344 -19.61 14.79 -2.43
CA ARG A 344 -19.41 13.73 -3.39
C ARG A 344 -19.51 12.33 -2.76
N GLY A 345 -19.95 12.23 -1.49
CA GLY A 345 -20.05 10.99 -0.75
C GLY A 345 -18.69 10.37 -0.39
N ARG A 346 -17.61 11.18 -0.32
CA ARG A 346 -16.27 10.70 0.00
C ARG A 346 -15.88 11.07 1.42
N ARG A 347 -15.09 10.21 2.06
CA ARG A 347 -14.41 10.45 3.34
C ARG A 347 -12.96 10.84 3.07
N ILE A 348 -12.42 11.74 3.88
CA ILE A 348 -10.98 11.99 3.87
C ILE A 348 -10.22 10.94 4.67
N MET A 349 -9.02 10.62 4.21
CA MET A 349 -7.96 9.97 4.95
C MET A 349 -6.72 10.86 4.89
N GLY A 350 -5.86 10.80 5.86
CA GLY A 350 -4.55 11.47 5.81
C GLY A 350 -3.63 10.98 6.92
N TRP A 351 -2.40 11.43 6.84
CA TRP A 351 -1.40 11.14 7.87
C TRP A 351 -1.89 11.67 9.22
N ASP A 352 -1.40 11.14 10.32
CA ASP A 352 -1.96 11.43 11.66
C ASP A 352 -1.93 12.91 12.04
N GLU A 353 -1.19 13.76 11.31
CA GLU A 353 -1.22 15.23 11.43
C GLU A 353 -2.58 15.85 11.17
N ILE A 354 -3.40 15.24 10.29
CA ILE A 354 -4.74 15.79 10.01
C ILE A 354 -5.70 15.66 11.18
N LEU A 355 -5.39 14.81 12.15
CA LEU A 355 -6.23 14.59 13.34
C LEU A 355 -6.04 15.67 14.43
N ALA A 356 -5.13 16.64 14.21
CA ALA A 356 -5.02 17.83 15.04
C ALA A 356 -6.16 18.82 14.75
N ASP A 357 -6.45 19.71 15.71
CA ASP A 357 -7.31 20.88 15.54
C ASP A 357 -8.71 20.59 14.92
N ASP A 358 -9.56 19.84 15.62
CA ASP A 358 -10.98 19.60 15.25
C ASP A 358 -11.17 18.89 13.90
N ALA A 359 -10.39 17.86 13.63
CA ALA A 359 -10.59 17.01 12.47
C ALA A 359 -12.03 16.46 12.39
N PRO A 360 -12.60 16.31 11.18
CA PRO A 360 -13.91 15.69 11.02
C PRO A 360 -13.94 14.29 11.66
N LYS A 361 -14.97 13.97 12.44
CA LYS A 361 -15.07 12.70 13.18
C LYS A 361 -15.10 11.46 12.29
N ASN A 362 -15.48 11.61 11.02
CA ASN A 362 -15.44 10.56 10.02
C ASN A 362 -14.11 10.49 9.23
N ALA A 363 -13.12 11.34 9.54
CA ALA A 363 -11.80 11.22 8.96
C ALA A 363 -11.13 9.90 9.37
N ILE A 364 -10.32 9.35 8.47
CA ILE A 364 -9.48 8.18 8.76
C ILE A 364 -8.05 8.70 8.97
N GLY A 365 -7.47 8.36 10.12
CA GLY A 365 -6.07 8.69 10.38
C GLY A 365 -5.13 7.56 9.95
N GLN A 366 -4.01 7.91 9.34
CA GLN A 366 -2.91 6.99 9.08
C GLN A 366 -1.75 7.31 10.01
N SER A 367 -1.57 6.46 11.03
CA SER A 367 -0.56 6.69 12.07
C SER A 367 0.80 6.15 11.61
N TRP A 368 1.75 7.03 11.31
CA TRP A 368 3.09 6.66 10.86
C TRP A 368 4.19 6.96 11.86
N ARG A 369 3.95 7.91 12.76
CA ARG A 369 4.93 8.32 13.76
C ARG A 369 4.94 7.37 14.94
N THR A 370 6.14 7.05 15.43
CA THR A 370 6.30 6.33 16.70
C THR A 370 6.27 7.30 17.88
N GLN A 371 5.92 6.83 19.07
CA GLN A 371 5.96 7.65 20.27
C GLN A 371 7.36 8.26 20.46
N GLY A 372 7.43 9.59 20.54
CA GLY A 372 8.67 10.36 20.69
C GLY A 372 9.26 10.94 19.41
N GLY A 373 8.65 10.73 18.22
CA GLY A 373 9.06 11.36 16.99
C GLY A 373 8.84 12.88 17.03
N ASN A 374 9.90 13.67 16.84
CA ASN A 374 9.90 15.13 16.85
C ASN A 374 9.23 15.69 15.58
N GLY A 375 7.93 15.53 15.44
CA GLY A 375 7.14 16.26 14.45
C GLY A 375 6.95 17.70 14.90
N ALA A 376 7.19 18.67 14.01
CA ALA A 376 7.05 20.07 14.29
C ALA A 376 5.66 20.43 14.84
N GLY A 377 5.57 20.69 16.14
CA GLY A 377 4.58 21.60 16.74
C GLY A 377 3.10 21.20 16.75
N THR A 378 2.74 19.94 16.54
CA THR A 378 1.37 19.44 16.75
C THR A 378 1.29 18.64 18.04
N THR A 379 0.26 18.85 18.83
CA THR A 379 -0.14 17.95 19.92
C THR A 379 -0.62 16.67 19.25
N LEU A 380 0.31 15.71 19.11
CA LEU A 380 0.02 14.45 18.46
C LEU A 380 -0.68 13.50 19.39
N VAL A 381 -1.83 13.08 18.95
CA VAL A 381 -2.50 11.92 19.47
C VAL A 381 -1.87 10.70 18.81
N SER A 382 -1.35 9.74 19.59
CA SER A 382 -0.87 8.47 19.03
C SER A 382 -2.02 7.75 18.29
N GLY A 383 -1.71 6.86 17.34
CA GLY A 383 -2.74 6.09 16.64
C GLY A 383 -3.65 5.32 17.60
N ALA A 384 -3.11 4.78 18.70
CA ALA A 384 -3.89 4.12 19.73
C ALA A 384 -4.85 5.08 20.46
N GLU A 385 -4.38 6.29 20.76
CA GLU A 385 -5.22 7.33 21.39
C GLU A 385 -6.27 7.86 20.41
N ALA A 386 -5.93 8.05 19.14
CA ALA A 386 -6.90 8.44 18.11
C ALA A 386 -8.03 7.39 17.96
N ALA A 387 -7.67 6.09 17.97
CA ALA A 387 -8.65 5.01 18.00
C ALA A 387 -9.54 5.07 19.25
N ARG A 388 -8.96 5.38 20.44
CA ARG A 388 -9.72 5.56 21.69
C ARG A 388 -10.69 6.76 21.61
N LEU A 389 -10.30 7.81 20.87
CA LEU A 389 -11.16 8.98 20.61
C LEU A 389 -12.23 8.71 19.53
N GLY A 390 -12.26 7.51 18.93
CA GLY A 390 -13.27 7.06 17.99
C GLY A 390 -12.95 7.37 16.52
N TYR A 391 -11.71 7.73 16.18
CA TYR A 391 -11.27 7.81 14.80
C TYR A 391 -10.92 6.43 14.23
N ASP A 392 -11.36 6.14 13.03
CA ASP A 392 -10.88 4.98 12.28
C ASP A 392 -9.40 5.19 11.93
N MET A 393 -8.57 4.16 12.14
CA MET A 393 -7.12 4.26 12.02
C MET A 393 -6.56 3.16 11.12
N VAL A 394 -5.60 3.53 10.27
CA VAL A 394 -4.68 2.60 9.60
C VAL A 394 -3.31 2.77 10.27
N MET A 395 -2.80 1.70 10.89
CA MET A 395 -1.60 1.73 11.72
C MET A 395 -0.36 1.45 10.89
N ASN A 396 0.46 2.47 10.68
CA ASN A 396 1.65 2.39 9.82
C ASN A 396 2.92 2.96 10.47
N PRO A 397 3.29 2.52 11.68
CA PRO A 397 4.51 3.03 12.31
C PRO A 397 5.71 2.78 11.40
N HIS A 398 6.49 3.84 11.16
CA HIS A 398 7.59 3.80 10.18
C HIS A 398 8.67 2.77 10.53
N THR A 399 8.80 2.41 11.80
CA THR A 399 9.77 1.44 12.29
C THR A 399 9.43 0.00 11.97
N GLU A 400 8.19 -0.33 11.56
CA GLU A 400 7.69 -1.68 11.27
C GLU A 400 7.14 -1.84 9.84
N THR A 401 6.69 -0.74 9.21
CA THR A 401 5.89 -0.83 7.97
C THR A 401 6.51 -0.14 6.77
N TYR A 402 7.61 0.66 6.93
CA TYR A 402 8.29 1.36 5.85
C TYR A 402 9.30 0.44 5.17
N TYR A 403 8.84 -0.27 4.13
CA TYR A 403 9.67 -1.29 3.47
C TYR A 403 10.64 -0.71 2.44
N ASP A 404 10.67 0.60 2.24
CA ASP A 404 11.78 1.32 1.63
C ASP A 404 13.06 1.25 2.50
N TYR A 405 12.95 1.00 3.81
CA TYR A 405 14.08 0.79 4.71
C TYR A 405 14.84 -0.49 4.36
N ARG A 406 16.10 -0.60 4.84
CA ARG A 406 16.94 -1.78 4.62
C ARG A 406 16.30 -3.03 5.21
N GLN A 407 16.57 -4.18 4.58
CA GLN A 407 16.11 -5.47 5.09
C GLN A 407 17.06 -6.09 6.13
N GLY A 408 18.30 -5.56 6.24
CA GLY A 408 19.33 -6.09 7.14
C GLY A 408 20.00 -7.35 6.62
N LEU A 409 19.91 -7.63 5.33
CA LEU A 409 20.57 -8.74 4.68
C LEU A 409 22.03 -8.40 4.36
N GLU A 410 22.91 -9.40 4.41
CA GLU A 410 24.27 -9.25 3.92
C GLU A 410 24.24 -8.92 2.41
N GLY A 411 24.98 -7.89 2.02
CA GLY A 411 24.99 -7.44 0.62
C GLY A 411 23.70 -6.72 0.18
N ASP A 412 22.85 -6.24 1.11
CA ASP A 412 21.68 -5.42 0.75
C ASP A 412 22.15 -4.25 -0.13
N PRO A 413 21.75 -4.20 -1.42
CA PRO A 413 22.23 -3.19 -2.37
C PRO A 413 21.72 -1.79 -2.07
N PHE A 414 20.72 -1.67 -1.21
CA PHE A 414 19.99 -0.43 -0.96
C PHE A 414 20.33 0.16 0.42
N GLN A 415 21.24 1.11 0.44
CA GLN A 415 21.62 1.80 1.67
C GLN A 415 20.72 3.01 1.92
N TYR A 416 19.51 2.78 2.41
CA TYR A 416 18.67 3.84 2.92
C TYR A 416 19.16 4.26 4.33
N PRO A 417 19.33 5.56 4.62
CA PRO A 417 19.80 6.00 5.92
C PRO A 417 18.76 5.93 7.04
N GLY A 418 17.47 5.75 6.69
CA GLY A 418 16.33 5.89 7.60
C GLY A 418 16.12 4.74 8.59
N GLY A 419 16.73 3.57 8.39
CA GLY A 419 16.53 2.48 9.32
C GLY A 419 16.63 1.09 8.69
N MET A 420 16.27 0.09 9.49
CA MET A 420 16.31 -1.31 9.09
C MET A 420 15.06 -2.02 9.64
N ILE A 421 14.35 -2.72 8.76
CA ILE A 421 13.20 -3.56 9.11
C ILE A 421 13.45 -4.96 8.53
N PRO A 422 14.05 -5.86 9.31
CA PRO A 422 14.21 -7.25 8.88
C PRO A 422 12.85 -7.98 8.86
N LEU A 423 12.83 -9.16 8.24
CA LEU A 423 11.60 -9.91 8.00
C LEU A 423 10.87 -10.33 9.29
N ASP A 424 11.61 -10.70 10.33
CA ASP A 424 11.06 -11.05 11.65
C ASP A 424 10.38 -9.86 12.32
N ARG A 425 10.95 -8.66 12.22
CA ARG A 425 10.35 -7.42 12.73
C ARG A 425 9.07 -7.07 11.98
N ALA A 426 9.08 -7.17 10.65
CA ALA A 426 7.88 -6.96 9.84
C ALA A 426 6.76 -7.95 10.20
N TYR A 427 7.11 -9.21 10.52
CA TYR A 427 6.15 -10.23 10.94
C TYR A 427 5.67 -10.07 12.38
N ALA A 428 6.51 -9.58 13.28
CA ALA A 428 6.17 -9.36 14.68
C ALA A 428 5.19 -8.18 14.89
N PHE A 429 5.03 -7.33 13.89
CA PHE A 429 4.12 -6.17 13.95
C PHE A 429 2.70 -6.58 14.34
N ASP A 430 2.08 -5.77 15.22
CA ASP A 430 0.67 -5.89 15.62
C ASP A 430 -0.03 -4.52 15.44
N PRO A 431 -0.98 -4.39 14.51
CA PRO A 431 -1.72 -3.15 14.33
C PRO A 431 -2.49 -2.67 15.57
N CYS A 432 -2.81 -3.59 16.50
CA CYS A 432 -3.51 -3.29 17.74
C CYS A 432 -2.58 -3.09 18.95
N ALA A 433 -1.26 -3.03 18.75
CA ALA A 433 -0.33 -2.79 19.85
C ALA A 433 -0.66 -1.49 20.60
N GLY A 434 -0.83 -1.58 21.93
CA GLY A 434 -1.18 -0.45 22.78
C GLY A 434 -2.64 0.04 22.68
N VAL A 435 -3.48 -0.58 21.83
CA VAL A 435 -4.89 -0.23 21.68
C VAL A 435 -5.74 -1.00 22.68
N VAL A 436 -6.51 -0.27 23.49
CA VAL A 436 -7.46 -0.89 24.45
C VAL A 436 -8.54 -1.68 23.72
N PRO A 437 -9.05 -2.78 24.30
CA PRO A 437 -9.98 -3.70 23.62
C PRO A 437 -11.18 -3.01 22.96
N GLU A 438 -11.76 -2.02 23.65
CA GLU A 438 -12.97 -1.30 23.19
C GLU A 438 -12.72 -0.45 21.94
N ALA A 439 -11.46 0.00 21.74
CA ALA A 439 -11.06 0.83 20.60
C ALA A 439 -10.56 0.02 19.39
N ARG A 440 -10.31 -1.29 19.54
CA ARG A 440 -9.78 -2.14 18.46
C ARG A 440 -10.67 -2.16 17.21
N ARG A 441 -11.98 -1.97 17.36
CA ARG A 441 -12.92 -1.86 16.23
C ARG A 441 -12.59 -0.71 15.28
N HIS A 442 -11.88 0.32 15.76
CA HIS A 442 -11.43 1.49 15.01
C HIS A 442 -10.09 1.26 14.31
N VAL A 443 -9.38 0.17 14.61
CA VAL A 443 -8.18 -0.21 13.87
C VAL A 443 -8.61 -0.96 12.62
N LEU A 444 -8.53 -0.30 11.46
CA LEU A 444 -8.92 -0.88 10.18
C LEU A 444 -7.93 -1.95 9.71
N GLY A 445 -6.66 -1.76 10.02
CA GLY A 445 -5.54 -2.61 9.60
C GLY A 445 -4.27 -1.81 9.39
N SER A 446 -3.52 -2.19 8.35
CA SER A 446 -2.22 -1.59 8.01
C SER A 446 -1.90 -1.76 6.52
N GLN A 447 -0.73 -1.24 6.12
CA GLN A 447 -0.21 -1.42 4.76
C GLN A 447 1.32 -1.38 4.72
N ALA A 448 1.90 -2.00 3.67
CA ALA A 448 3.32 -1.90 3.34
C ALA A 448 3.60 -0.55 2.68
N GLN A 449 4.52 0.25 3.21
CA GLN A 449 4.87 1.57 2.67
C GLN A 449 6.10 1.46 1.75
N MET A 450 5.94 1.87 0.48
CA MET A 450 7.01 1.83 -0.53
C MET A 450 7.33 3.24 -0.99
N TRP A 451 7.97 4.05 -0.11
CA TRP A 451 8.50 5.35 -0.49
C TRP A 451 9.65 5.19 -1.47
N SER A 452 9.68 6.02 -2.51
CA SER A 452 10.50 5.71 -3.68
C SER A 452 11.76 6.58 -3.86
N GLU A 453 12.18 7.34 -2.84
CA GLU A 453 13.42 8.14 -2.93
C GLU A 453 14.63 7.30 -3.33
N TYR A 454 14.69 6.05 -2.84
CA TYR A 454 15.80 5.12 -3.05
C TYR A 454 15.37 3.84 -3.79
N ILE A 455 14.25 3.91 -4.54
CA ILE A 455 13.72 2.83 -5.37
C ILE A 455 13.58 3.37 -6.79
N TRP A 456 14.48 2.95 -7.69
CA TRP A 456 14.59 3.56 -9.02
C TRP A 456 13.76 2.88 -10.11
N ASN A 457 13.39 1.61 -9.90
CA ASN A 457 12.74 0.80 -10.91
C ASN A 457 11.95 -0.34 -10.28
N GLU A 458 11.21 -1.08 -11.10
CA GLU A 458 10.40 -2.23 -10.70
C GLU A 458 11.22 -3.33 -10.00
N TYR A 459 12.44 -3.57 -10.46
CA TYR A 459 13.32 -4.60 -9.88
C TYR A 459 13.70 -4.25 -8.44
N ASP A 460 14.04 -2.99 -8.18
CA ASP A 460 14.35 -2.47 -6.85
C ASP A 460 13.11 -2.49 -5.95
N LEU A 461 11.94 -2.09 -6.51
CA LEU A 461 10.66 -2.12 -5.81
C LEU A 461 10.33 -3.54 -5.34
N ALA A 462 10.44 -4.53 -6.22
CA ALA A 462 10.17 -5.92 -5.89
C ALA A 462 11.12 -6.45 -4.81
N TRP A 463 12.42 -6.13 -4.89
CA TRP A 463 13.39 -6.51 -3.87
C TRP A 463 13.03 -5.93 -2.49
N LYS A 464 12.72 -4.65 -2.43
CA LYS A 464 12.37 -3.97 -1.18
C LYS A 464 11.06 -4.49 -0.59
N MET A 465 10.07 -4.74 -1.43
CA MET A 465 8.73 -5.13 -1.00
C MET A 465 8.67 -6.60 -0.54
N TRP A 466 9.26 -7.53 -1.31
CA TRP A 466 9.19 -8.96 -1.04
C TRP A 466 10.50 -9.49 -0.42
N PRO A 467 10.41 -10.33 0.66
CA PRO A 467 9.24 -11.03 1.20
C PRO A 467 8.47 -10.29 2.31
N ARG A 468 8.82 -9.05 2.69
CA ARG A 468 8.17 -8.35 3.81
C ARG A 468 6.67 -8.12 3.60
N ALA A 469 6.24 -7.87 2.36
CA ALA A 469 4.81 -7.79 2.05
C ALA A 469 4.07 -9.12 2.25
N CYS A 470 4.75 -10.28 2.12
CA CYS A 470 4.20 -11.57 2.54
C CYS A 470 3.96 -11.61 4.06
N ALA A 471 4.90 -11.10 4.85
CA ALA A 471 4.74 -10.97 6.29
C ALA A 471 3.57 -10.05 6.64
N MET A 472 3.48 -8.87 6.01
CA MET A 472 2.36 -7.95 6.19
C MET A 472 1.03 -8.60 5.82
N SER A 473 0.95 -9.31 4.71
CA SER A 473 -0.27 -10.00 4.30
C SER A 473 -0.74 -11.00 5.36
N GLU A 474 0.19 -11.75 5.98
CA GLU A 474 -0.13 -12.69 7.04
C GLU A 474 -0.52 -11.98 8.34
N VAL A 475 0.16 -10.91 8.72
CA VAL A 475 -0.22 -10.06 9.87
C VAL A 475 -1.66 -9.56 9.75
N LEU A 476 -2.10 -9.22 8.54
CA LEU A 476 -3.41 -8.61 8.31
C LEU A 476 -4.52 -9.62 7.98
N TRP A 477 -4.14 -10.81 7.53
CA TRP A 477 -5.09 -11.86 7.17
C TRP A 477 -5.27 -12.89 8.27
N THR A 478 -4.17 -13.44 8.81
CA THR A 478 -4.19 -14.53 9.78
C THR A 478 -4.59 -14.04 11.17
N ALA A 479 -5.33 -14.85 11.89
CA ALA A 479 -5.72 -14.55 13.26
C ALA A 479 -4.47 -14.34 14.15
N PRO A 480 -4.38 -13.24 14.91
CA PRO A 480 -3.17 -12.87 15.65
C PRO A 480 -2.60 -13.97 16.56
N GLU A 481 -3.49 -14.75 17.19
CA GLU A 481 -3.13 -15.86 18.10
C GLU A 481 -2.52 -17.06 17.37
N LYS A 482 -2.58 -17.09 16.03
CA LYS A 482 -2.01 -18.15 15.18
C LYS A 482 -0.70 -17.77 14.52
N LYS A 483 -0.21 -16.56 14.76
CA LYS A 483 1.05 -16.12 14.19
C LYS A 483 2.23 -16.89 14.79
N ASP A 484 3.01 -17.51 13.92
CA ASP A 484 4.25 -18.23 14.27
C ASP A 484 5.30 -17.94 13.18
N PHE A 485 6.35 -17.20 13.55
CA PHE A 485 7.40 -16.80 12.61
C PHE A 485 8.19 -18.01 12.08
N SER A 486 8.42 -19.03 12.89
CA SER A 486 9.16 -20.23 12.46
C SER A 486 8.38 -21.01 11.41
N ASP A 487 7.07 -21.18 11.61
CA ASP A 487 6.18 -21.79 10.61
C ASP A 487 6.05 -20.92 9.37
N PHE A 488 5.89 -19.60 9.52
CA PHE A 488 5.90 -18.66 8.40
C PHE A 488 7.18 -18.78 7.57
N LEU A 489 8.35 -18.77 8.20
CA LEU A 489 9.64 -18.89 7.51
C LEU A 489 9.78 -20.24 6.79
N ARG A 490 9.31 -21.34 7.39
CA ARG A 490 9.25 -22.66 6.75
C ARG A 490 8.40 -22.62 5.47
N ARG A 491 7.18 -22.04 5.52
CA ARG A 491 6.30 -21.89 4.35
C ARG A 491 6.89 -20.96 3.31
N MET A 492 7.55 -19.87 3.73
CA MET A 492 8.19 -18.89 2.87
C MET A 492 9.32 -19.50 2.02
N ARG A 493 10.02 -20.55 2.47
CA ARG A 493 11.03 -21.25 1.65
C ARG A 493 10.45 -21.83 0.35
N LYS A 494 9.25 -22.41 0.41
CA LYS A 494 8.52 -22.90 -0.79
C LYS A 494 7.88 -21.72 -1.53
N HIS A 495 7.30 -20.77 -0.82
CA HIS A 495 6.58 -19.64 -1.39
C HIS A 495 7.52 -18.69 -2.17
N ARG A 496 8.71 -18.39 -1.66
CA ARG A 496 9.71 -17.59 -2.37
C ARG A 496 10.08 -18.20 -3.73
N ARG A 497 10.18 -19.54 -3.83
CA ARG A 497 10.41 -20.21 -5.12
C ARG A 497 9.26 -19.97 -6.10
N ARG A 498 7.99 -19.89 -5.61
CA ARG A 498 6.85 -19.54 -6.45
C ARG A 498 6.99 -18.10 -6.95
N LEU A 499 7.31 -17.14 -6.08
CA LEU A 499 7.50 -15.74 -6.46
C LEU A 499 8.62 -15.59 -7.51
N ILE A 500 9.75 -16.27 -7.34
CA ILE A 500 10.84 -16.26 -8.34
C ILE A 500 10.37 -16.86 -9.66
N LYS A 501 9.60 -17.97 -9.64
CA LYS A 501 9.02 -18.56 -10.87
C LYS A 501 8.03 -17.60 -11.57
N MET A 502 7.37 -16.73 -10.82
CA MET A 502 6.51 -15.66 -11.34
C MET A 502 7.30 -14.44 -11.83
N GLY A 503 8.64 -14.45 -11.79
CA GLY A 503 9.48 -13.34 -12.23
C GLY A 503 9.74 -12.27 -11.17
N VAL A 504 9.31 -12.48 -9.92
CA VAL A 504 9.47 -11.50 -8.86
C VAL A 504 10.90 -11.50 -8.31
N ASN A 505 11.57 -10.35 -8.31
CA ASN A 505 12.86 -10.16 -7.66
C ASN A 505 12.67 -10.12 -6.13
N CYS A 506 12.42 -11.29 -5.54
CA CYS A 506 12.19 -11.43 -4.10
C CYS A 506 13.52 -11.59 -3.35
N ALA A 507 13.77 -10.72 -2.37
CA ALA A 507 14.98 -10.78 -1.54
C ALA A 507 15.16 -12.15 -0.87
N PRO A 508 16.41 -12.55 -0.51
CA PRO A 508 16.67 -13.79 0.23
C PRO A 508 15.92 -13.84 1.56
N LEU A 509 15.69 -15.04 2.05
CA LEU A 509 15.22 -15.25 3.43
C LEU A 509 16.42 -15.24 4.37
N PRO A 510 16.25 -14.83 5.63
CA PRO A 510 17.28 -14.90 6.65
C PRO A 510 17.66 -16.34 7.00
#